data_b340e83bfa2a7daec799bf9c6b950024
#
_entry.id   b340e83bfa2a7daec799bf9c6b950024
#
_cell.length_a   1.000
_cell.length_b   1.000
_cell.length_c   1.000
_cell.angle_alpha   90.00
_cell.angle_beta   90.00
_cell.angle_gamma   90.00
#
_symmetry.space_group_name_H-M   'P 1'
#
loop_
_entity.id
_entity.type
_entity.pdbx_description
1 polymer ?
#
loop_
_entity_poly.entity_id
_entity_poly.type
_entity_poly.pdbx_seq_one_letter_code
_entity_poly.pdbx_strand_id
1 'polypeptide(L)'
;MKIIRTRDRATQLEHLAQAQQSAPSVNYSDEEWRERLTPQQYLVLRQAGTEAPWTGELLDEHRSGTYLCAACGAQLFPSSTKFESHCGWPSFYEALPGAVNYFEDISHGMRRIEVRCASCDSHLGHIFDDAPNQPTGNRFCMNSVCLQFVPDPVA
;
A
#
# COMPACT_ATOMS: atom_id res chain seq x y z
N MET A 1 25.13 -18.22 -10.90
CA MET A 1 24.00 -17.70 -10.10
C MET A 1 23.83 -16.21 -10.39
N LYS A 2 22.65 -15.79 -10.79
CA LYS A 2 22.40 -14.39 -11.11
C LYS A 2 22.16 -13.60 -9.82
N ILE A 3 22.98 -12.59 -9.56
CA ILE A 3 22.81 -11.73 -8.40
C ILE A 3 21.81 -10.64 -8.79
N ILE A 4 20.68 -10.58 -8.11
CA ILE A 4 19.68 -9.54 -8.32
C ILE A 4 20.09 -8.32 -7.50
N ARG A 5 20.43 -7.24 -8.18
CA ARG A 5 20.76 -5.97 -7.52
C ARG A 5 19.49 -5.31 -7.01
N THR A 6 19.60 -4.54 -5.93
CA THR A 6 18.46 -3.84 -5.33
C THR A 6 17.69 -3.00 -6.36
N ARG A 7 18.40 -2.33 -7.27
CA ARG A 7 17.78 -1.53 -8.35
C ARG A 7 17.01 -2.37 -9.37
N ASP A 8 17.28 -3.69 -9.43
CA ASP A 8 16.64 -4.60 -10.39
C ASP A 8 15.40 -5.28 -9.81
N ARG A 9 15.11 -5.09 -8.53
CA ARG A 9 13.99 -5.75 -7.86
C ARG A 9 12.63 -5.34 -8.46
N ALA A 10 12.48 -4.05 -8.80
CA ALA A 10 11.26 -3.57 -9.42
C ALA A 10 10.97 -4.28 -10.74
N THR A 11 12.01 -4.72 -11.47
CA THR A 11 11.86 -5.42 -12.75
C THR A 11 11.07 -6.71 -12.61
N GLN A 12 11.21 -7.43 -11.48
CA GLN A 12 10.46 -8.68 -11.24
C GLN A 12 8.97 -8.43 -10.98
N LEU A 13 8.62 -7.24 -10.54
CA LEU A 13 7.23 -6.85 -10.26
C LEU A 13 6.60 -6.00 -11.38
N GLU A 14 7.37 -5.65 -12.42
CA GLU A 14 6.88 -4.81 -13.51
C GLU A 14 5.64 -5.38 -14.20
N HIS A 15 5.53 -6.71 -14.26
CA HIS A 15 4.37 -7.35 -14.87
C HIS A 15 3.06 -6.90 -14.19
N LEU A 16 3.11 -6.56 -12.90
CA LEU A 16 1.94 -6.05 -12.17
C LEU A 16 1.53 -4.68 -12.70
N ALA A 17 2.50 -3.80 -12.95
CA ALA A 17 2.23 -2.46 -13.48
C ALA A 17 1.87 -2.47 -14.97
N GLN A 18 2.28 -3.51 -15.70
CA GLN A 18 1.97 -3.66 -17.12
C GLN A 18 0.62 -4.34 -17.36
N ALA A 19 0.06 -5.00 -16.34
CA ALA A 19 -1.27 -5.58 -16.44
C ALA A 19 -2.32 -4.49 -16.52
N GLN A 20 -3.50 -4.83 -17.05
CA GLN A 20 -4.60 -3.87 -17.13
C GLN A 20 -5.05 -3.50 -15.71
N GLN A 21 -4.99 -2.22 -15.39
CA GLN A 21 -5.42 -1.69 -14.11
C GLN A 21 -6.93 -1.36 -14.17
N SER A 22 -7.60 -1.49 -13.00
CA SER A 22 -9.00 -1.13 -12.90
C SER A 22 -9.15 0.40 -12.90
N ALA A 23 -10.18 0.90 -13.61
CA ALA A 23 -10.51 2.31 -13.53
C ALA A 23 -11.13 2.62 -12.16
N PRO A 24 -10.76 3.74 -11.50
CA PRO A 24 -11.34 4.09 -10.21
C PRO A 24 -12.82 4.44 -10.33
N SER A 25 -13.61 3.97 -9.35
CA SER A 25 -15.04 4.26 -9.26
C SER A 25 -15.34 5.50 -8.41
N VAL A 26 -14.39 5.93 -7.59
CA VAL A 26 -14.49 7.13 -6.75
C VAL A 26 -13.58 8.19 -7.34
N ASN A 27 -14.16 9.29 -7.82
CA ASN A 27 -13.44 10.34 -8.55
C ASN A 27 -13.82 11.71 -7.99
N TYR A 28 -13.25 12.06 -6.85
CA TYR A 28 -13.42 13.40 -6.30
C TYR A 28 -12.42 14.37 -6.91
N SER A 29 -12.79 15.67 -6.96
CA SER A 29 -11.87 16.73 -7.35
C SER A 29 -10.79 16.91 -6.27
N ASP A 30 -9.69 17.57 -6.64
CA ASP A 30 -8.63 17.89 -5.69
C ASP A 30 -9.16 18.69 -4.50
N GLU A 31 -10.04 19.65 -4.75
CA GLU A 31 -10.68 20.45 -3.70
C GLU A 31 -11.51 19.59 -2.75
N GLU A 32 -12.30 18.66 -3.31
CA GLU A 32 -13.09 17.74 -2.50
C GLU A 32 -12.22 16.83 -1.63
N TRP A 33 -11.09 16.36 -2.17
CA TRP A 33 -10.14 15.56 -1.39
C TRP A 33 -9.57 16.35 -0.23
N ARG A 34 -9.22 17.61 -0.44
CA ARG A 34 -8.69 18.49 0.61
C ARG A 34 -9.71 18.72 1.73
N GLU A 35 -10.97 18.78 1.41
CA GLU A 35 -12.04 18.93 2.40
C GLU A 35 -12.27 17.66 3.21
N ARG A 36 -12.13 16.49 2.58
CA ARG A 36 -12.39 15.18 3.19
C ARG A 36 -11.25 14.65 4.04
N LEU A 37 -10.03 14.97 3.69
CA LEU A 37 -8.83 14.40 4.28
C LEU A 37 -8.14 15.40 5.20
N THR A 38 -7.44 14.88 6.23
CA THR A 38 -6.54 15.73 6.99
C THR A 38 -5.38 16.16 6.09
N PRO A 39 -4.64 17.25 6.44
CA PRO A 39 -3.49 17.66 5.64
C PRO A 39 -2.46 16.55 5.44
N GLN A 40 -2.18 15.73 6.46
CA GLN A 40 -1.25 14.60 6.35
C GLN A 40 -1.81 13.51 5.43
N GLN A 41 -3.07 13.16 5.56
CA GLN A 41 -3.72 12.19 4.69
C GLN A 41 -3.68 12.66 3.23
N TYR A 42 -4.01 13.92 2.99
CA TYR A 42 -3.97 14.49 1.64
C TYR A 42 -2.57 14.41 1.03
N LEU A 43 -1.55 14.80 1.80
CA LEU A 43 -0.16 14.76 1.35
C LEU A 43 0.28 13.37 0.92
N VAL A 44 -0.08 12.34 1.69
CA VAL A 44 0.35 10.97 1.40
C VAL A 44 -0.56 10.30 0.38
N LEU A 45 -1.88 10.33 0.60
CA LEU A 45 -2.84 9.64 -0.27
C LEU A 45 -2.97 10.26 -1.66
N ARG A 46 -2.94 11.58 -1.77
CA ARG A 46 -3.23 12.26 -3.05
C ARG A 46 -2.01 12.92 -3.69
N GLN A 47 -0.93 13.14 -2.94
CA GLN A 47 0.29 13.72 -3.47
C GLN A 47 1.48 12.74 -3.40
N ALA A 48 1.19 11.45 -3.15
CA ALA A 48 2.20 10.39 -3.13
C ALA A 48 3.36 10.66 -2.16
N GLY A 49 3.05 11.29 -1.02
CA GLY A 49 4.02 11.47 0.05
C GLY A 49 4.27 10.16 0.80
N THR A 50 5.20 10.21 1.75
CA THR A 50 5.54 9.07 2.60
C THR A 50 5.57 9.55 4.05
N GLU A 51 4.91 8.80 4.94
CA GLU A 51 5.01 9.09 6.38
C GLU A 51 6.41 8.74 6.89
N ALA A 52 6.85 9.38 7.98
CA ALA A 52 8.11 9.03 8.61
C ALA A 52 8.07 7.58 9.13
N PRO A 53 9.17 6.81 8.98
CA PRO A 53 9.19 5.43 9.48
C PRO A 53 9.01 5.39 11.00
N TRP A 54 8.39 4.32 11.49
CA TRP A 54 8.15 4.06 12.91
C TRP A 54 7.12 4.99 13.58
N THR A 55 6.44 5.84 12.82
CA THR A 55 5.47 6.80 13.37
C THR A 55 4.02 6.39 13.20
N GLY A 56 3.74 5.37 12.39
CA GLY A 56 2.36 4.99 12.05
C GLY A 56 1.63 4.32 13.20
N GLU A 57 0.37 4.70 13.41
CA GLU A 57 -0.47 4.14 14.47
C GLU A 57 -0.78 2.66 14.27
N LEU A 58 -0.75 2.17 13.03
CA LEU A 58 -1.09 0.78 12.71
C LEU A 58 0.13 -0.12 12.60
N LEU A 59 1.33 0.41 12.85
CA LEU A 59 2.56 -0.38 12.76
C LEU A 59 2.50 -1.61 13.67
N ASP A 60 2.08 -1.42 14.92
CA ASP A 60 2.00 -2.47 15.93
C ASP A 60 0.58 -3.03 16.12
N GLU A 61 -0.30 -2.88 15.13
CA GLU A 61 -1.65 -3.42 15.20
C GLU A 61 -1.63 -4.93 14.96
N HIS A 62 -2.09 -5.71 15.94
CA HIS A 62 -2.06 -7.18 15.89
C HIS A 62 -3.43 -7.83 15.98
N ARG A 63 -4.51 -7.06 16.16
CA ARG A 63 -5.86 -7.62 16.22
C ARG A 63 -6.27 -8.16 14.86
N SER A 64 -7.19 -9.13 14.88
CA SER A 64 -7.81 -9.62 13.65
C SER A 64 -8.81 -8.62 13.11
N GLY A 65 -8.78 -8.39 11.82
CA GLY A 65 -9.68 -7.43 11.18
C GLY A 65 -9.29 -7.15 9.74
N THR A 66 -9.75 -6.00 9.24
CA THR A 66 -9.52 -5.60 7.86
C THR A 66 -8.97 -4.17 7.82
N TYR A 67 -8.00 -3.96 6.94
CA TYR A 67 -7.44 -2.64 6.67
C TYR A 67 -8.11 -2.03 5.46
N LEU A 68 -8.75 -0.88 5.66
CA LEU A 68 -9.50 -0.15 4.62
C LEU A 68 -8.68 1.02 4.11
N CYS A 69 -8.99 1.47 2.90
CA CYS A 69 -8.46 2.74 2.40
C CYS A 69 -9.00 3.90 3.24
N ALA A 70 -8.12 4.69 3.82
CA ALA A 70 -8.53 5.83 4.64
C ALA A 70 -9.25 6.91 3.83
N ALA A 71 -9.05 6.95 2.51
CA ALA A 71 -9.68 7.94 1.64
C ALA A 71 -11.10 7.55 1.22
N CYS A 72 -11.35 6.28 0.89
CA CYS A 72 -12.64 5.87 0.32
C CYS A 72 -13.34 4.73 1.06
N GLY A 73 -12.68 4.09 2.03
CA GLY A 73 -13.28 3.00 2.80
C GLY A 73 -13.25 1.63 2.14
N ALA A 74 -12.64 1.49 0.96
CA ALA A 74 -12.55 0.18 0.30
C ALA A 74 -11.67 -0.78 1.10
N GLN A 75 -12.04 -2.07 1.14
CA GLN A 75 -11.25 -3.08 1.81
C GLN A 75 -9.99 -3.38 1.01
N LEU A 76 -8.83 -3.36 1.65
CA LEU A 76 -7.53 -3.49 0.98
C LEU A 76 -6.75 -4.73 1.42
N PHE A 77 -6.53 -4.90 2.72
CA PHE A 77 -5.70 -5.97 3.25
C PHE A 77 -6.38 -6.66 4.43
N PRO A 78 -6.40 -8.00 4.45
CA PRO A 78 -6.83 -8.72 5.65
C PRO A 78 -5.69 -8.75 6.67
N SER A 79 -6.00 -8.74 7.95
CA SER A 79 -5.00 -8.82 9.02
C SER A 79 -4.17 -10.09 8.95
N SER A 80 -4.72 -11.16 8.37
CA SER A 80 -4.01 -12.44 8.23
C SER A 80 -2.77 -12.37 7.35
N THR A 81 -2.65 -11.34 6.50
CA THR A 81 -1.47 -11.16 5.64
C THR A 81 -0.45 -10.16 6.20
N LYS A 82 -0.78 -9.52 7.33
CA LYS A 82 0.15 -8.58 7.98
C LYS A 82 1.29 -9.33 8.64
N PHE A 83 2.51 -8.85 8.47
CA PHE A 83 3.67 -9.45 9.11
C PHE A 83 4.68 -8.38 9.54
N GLU A 84 5.55 -8.76 10.48
CA GLU A 84 6.59 -7.87 10.99
C GLU A 84 7.81 -7.92 10.06
N SER A 85 8.04 -6.83 9.34
CA SER A 85 9.17 -6.74 8.39
C SER A 85 10.33 -5.92 8.92
N HIS A 86 10.13 -5.19 10.02
CA HIS A 86 11.11 -4.27 10.61
C HIS A 86 11.55 -3.15 9.66
N CYS A 87 10.69 -2.77 8.71
CA CYS A 87 10.99 -1.68 7.77
C CYS A 87 10.54 -0.30 8.25
N GLY A 88 9.73 -0.24 9.31
CA GLY A 88 9.21 1.02 9.84
C GLY A 88 7.81 1.40 9.37
N TRP A 89 7.20 0.59 8.52
CA TRP A 89 5.84 0.77 8.01
C TRP A 89 5.05 -0.53 8.09
N PRO A 90 3.70 -0.46 8.19
CA PRO A 90 2.88 -1.67 8.12
C PRO A 90 3.16 -2.48 6.85
N SER A 91 3.33 -3.78 7.01
CA SER A 91 3.71 -4.67 5.91
C SER A 91 2.73 -5.82 5.77
N PHE A 92 2.41 -6.17 4.52
CA PHE A 92 1.49 -7.26 4.18
C PHE A 92 2.10 -8.09 3.06
N TYR A 93 1.84 -9.40 3.04
CA TYR A 93 2.33 -10.21 1.94
C TYR A 93 1.33 -10.37 0.81
N GLU A 94 0.06 -10.00 1.01
CA GLU A 94 -0.97 -10.14 -0.02
C GLU A 94 -2.11 -9.15 0.23
N ALA A 95 -2.62 -8.54 -0.84
CA ALA A 95 -3.81 -7.71 -0.83
C ALA A 95 -5.04 -8.56 -1.12
N LEU A 96 -6.23 -8.05 -0.77
CA LEU A 96 -7.48 -8.66 -1.18
C LEU A 96 -7.59 -8.63 -2.73
N PRO A 97 -8.24 -9.64 -3.35
CA PRO A 97 -8.35 -9.68 -4.81
C PRO A 97 -9.00 -8.41 -5.37
N GLY A 98 -8.35 -7.81 -6.38
CA GLY A 98 -8.87 -6.61 -7.04
C GLY A 98 -8.84 -5.33 -6.22
N ALA A 99 -8.23 -5.35 -5.03
CA ALA A 99 -8.26 -4.19 -4.13
C ALA A 99 -7.30 -3.07 -4.53
N VAL A 100 -6.21 -3.41 -5.20
CA VAL A 100 -5.16 -2.44 -5.52
C VAL A 100 -4.75 -2.52 -6.99
N ASN A 101 -4.23 -1.40 -7.49
CA ASN A 101 -3.58 -1.29 -8.79
C ASN A 101 -2.10 -0.99 -8.59
N TYR A 102 -1.31 -1.23 -9.64
CA TYR A 102 0.14 -1.13 -9.61
C TYR A 102 0.65 -0.20 -10.71
N PHE A 103 1.63 0.64 -10.37
CA PHE A 103 2.21 1.61 -11.29
C PHE A 103 3.72 1.67 -11.13
N GLU A 104 4.45 1.80 -12.22
CA GLU A 104 5.89 2.01 -12.16
C GLU A 104 6.17 3.40 -11.58
N ASP A 105 7.10 3.45 -10.60
CA ASP A 105 7.50 4.68 -9.93
C ASP A 105 9.02 4.83 -10.05
N ILE A 106 9.46 5.85 -10.82
CA ILE A 106 10.87 6.14 -11.03
C ILE A 106 11.35 7.36 -10.24
N SER A 107 10.54 7.85 -9.31
CA SER A 107 10.89 9.02 -8.49
C SER A 107 12.07 8.73 -7.56
N HIS A 108 12.72 9.80 -7.09
CA HIS A 108 13.85 9.74 -6.14
C HIS A 108 15.05 8.91 -6.63
N GLY A 109 15.22 8.80 -7.95
CA GLY A 109 16.32 8.02 -8.53
C GLY A 109 16.20 6.52 -8.29
N MET A 110 15.04 6.04 -7.84
CA MET A 110 14.76 4.64 -7.58
C MET A 110 13.76 4.10 -8.60
N ARG A 111 13.80 2.79 -8.81
CA ARG A 111 12.80 2.10 -9.62
C ARG A 111 12.00 1.19 -8.72
N ARG A 112 10.75 1.56 -8.49
CA ARG A 112 9.85 0.84 -7.58
C ARG A 112 8.50 0.62 -8.25
N ILE A 113 7.68 -0.23 -7.65
CA ILE A 113 6.28 -0.39 -8.07
C ILE A 113 5.38 0.19 -6.98
N GLU A 114 4.67 1.23 -7.36
CA GLU A 114 3.69 1.90 -6.49
C GLU A 114 2.41 1.09 -6.41
N VAL A 115 1.81 1.08 -5.22
CA VAL A 115 0.51 0.45 -4.96
C VAL A 115 -0.50 1.54 -4.68
N ARG A 116 -1.60 1.54 -5.43
CA ARG A 116 -2.72 2.48 -5.26
C ARG A 116 -4.02 1.74 -4.99
N CYS A 117 -4.93 2.40 -4.28
CA CYS A 117 -6.29 1.90 -4.09
C CYS A 117 -6.99 1.79 -5.44
N ALA A 118 -7.53 0.61 -5.78
CA ALA A 118 -8.23 0.42 -7.05
C ALA A 118 -9.52 1.22 -7.13
N SER A 119 -10.15 1.55 -5.99
CA SER A 119 -11.41 2.27 -5.94
C SER A 119 -11.28 3.78 -6.12
N CYS A 120 -10.24 4.41 -5.56
CA CYS A 120 -10.11 5.87 -5.57
C CYS A 120 -8.78 6.39 -6.12
N ASP A 121 -7.89 5.48 -6.54
CA ASP A 121 -6.57 5.82 -7.10
C ASP A 121 -5.61 6.51 -6.12
N SER A 122 -5.88 6.43 -4.80
CA SER A 122 -5.00 7.01 -3.81
C SER A 122 -3.72 6.20 -3.66
N HIS A 123 -2.60 6.91 -3.49
CA HIS A 123 -1.31 6.30 -3.18
C HIS A 123 -1.36 5.62 -1.82
N LEU A 124 -0.92 4.38 -1.73
CA LEU A 124 -0.87 3.62 -0.48
C LEU A 124 0.58 3.36 -0.04
N GLY A 125 1.44 3.04 -0.95
CA GLY A 125 2.82 2.67 -0.70
C GLY A 125 3.44 1.98 -1.90
N HIS A 126 4.33 1.03 -1.63
CA HIS A 126 5.07 0.30 -2.66
C HIS A 126 5.10 -1.20 -2.35
N ILE A 127 5.29 -2.02 -3.38
CA ILE A 127 5.46 -3.46 -3.23
C ILE A 127 6.90 -3.84 -3.55
N PHE A 128 7.48 -4.75 -2.75
CA PHE A 128 8.84 -5.28 -2.92
C PHE A 128 8.80 -6.81 -2.89
N ASP A 129 9.70 -7.45 -3.61
CA ASP A 129 9.82 -8.92 -3.67
C ASP A 129 10.95 -9.44 -2.77
N ASP A 130 11.10 -8.84 -1.61
CA ASP A 130 12.21 -9.08 -0.68
C ASP A 130 11.80 -9.78 0.62
N ALA A 131 10.70 -10.52 0.60
CA ALA A 131 10.18 -11.24 1.77
C ALA A 131 10.14 -12.76 1.52
N PRO A 132 11.30 -13.42 1.38
CA PRO A 132 11.34 -14.83 0.98
C PRO A 132 10.69 -15.78 2.00
N ASN A 133 10.56 -15.36 3.25
CA ASN A 133 9.93 -16.16 4.31
C ASN A 133 8.40 -16.03 4.34
N GLN A 134 7.82 -15.20 3.47
CA GLN A 134 6.37 -15.02 3.39
C GLN A 134 5.80 -15.85 2.24
N PRO A 135 4.51 -16.24 2.31
CA PRO A 135 3.88 -17.11 1.31
C PRO A 135 4.03 -16.64 -0.15
N THR A 136 3.95 -15.34 -0.40
CA THR A 136 4.08 -14.78 -1.75
C THR A 136 5.50 -14.32 -2.08
N GLY A 137 6.37 -14.18 -1.08
CA GLY A 137 7.67 -13.55 -1.25
C GLY A 137 7.59 -12.02 -1.36
N ASN A 138 6.40 -11.46 -1.35
CA ASN A 138 6.18 -10.03 -1.53
C ASN A 138 5.96 -9.29 -0.21
N ARG A 139 6.39 -8.04 -0.19
CA ARG A 139 6.17 -7.12 0.92
C ARG A 139 5.48 -5.87 0.41
N PHE A 140 4.20 -5.74 0.73
CA PHE A 140 3.44 -4.50 0.54
C PHE A 140 3.77 -3.58 1.70
N CYS A 141 4.57 -2.56 1.44
CA CYS A 141 4.99 -1.57 2.43
C CYS A 141 4.06 -0.37 2.34
N MET A 142 3.10 -0.29 3.27
CA MET A 142 2.02 0.69 3.19
C MET A 142 2.17 1.77 4.24
N ASN A 143 1.77 3.00 3.91
CA ASN A 143 1.73 4.08 4.89
C ASN A 143 0.55 3.85 5.84
N SER A 144 0.80 3.92 7.13
CA SER A 144 -0.24 3.76 8.15
C SER A 144 -1.36 4.79 7.99
N VAL A 145 -1.00 6.02 7.64
CA VAL A 145 -1.95 7.13 7.45
C VAL A 145 -2.91 6.87 6.28
N CYS A 146 -2.53 5.99 5.35
CA CYS A 146 -3.37 5.61 4.21
C CYS A 146 -4.41 4.53 4.55
N LEU A 147 -4.35 3.97 5.75
CA LEU A 147 -5.16 2.83 6.15
C LEU A 147 -6.03 3.18 7.36
N GLN A 148 -7.19 2.53 7.41
CA GLN A 148 -8.07 2.52 8.58
C GLN A 148 -8.27 1.06 8.98
N PHE A 149 -8.01 0.73 10.25
CA PHE A 149 -8.20 -0.64 10.72
C PHE A 149 -9.60 -0.79 11.34
N VAL A 150 -10.30 -1.84 10.90
CA VAL A 150 -11.60 -2.22 11.47
C VAL A 150 -11.44 -3.62 12.06
N PRO A 151 -11.50 -3.77 13.40
CA PRO A 151 -11.37 -5.09 14.02
C PRO A 151 -12.59 -5.96 13.70
N ASP A 152 -12.37 -7.27 13.65
CA ASP A 152 -13.46 -8.23 13.50
C ASP A 152 -14.38 -8.18 14.73
N PRO A 153 -15.68 -8.49 14.56
CA PRO A 153 -16.59 -8.54 15.68
C PRO A 153 -16.11 -9.56 16.72
N VAL A 154 -16.21 -9.20 17.99
CA VAL A 154 -15.93 -10.12 19.10
C VAL A 154 -17.11 -11.10 19.21
N ALA A 155 -16.78 -12.40 19.11
CA ALA A 155 -17.80 -13.45 19.19
C ALA A 155 -18.29 -13.62 20.64
#